data_710d20bc36860882fe211bc1e7bde86f
#
_entry.id   710d20bc36860882fe211bc1e7bde86f
#
_cell.length_a   1.000
_cell.length_b   1.000
_cell.length_c   1.000
_cell.angle_alpha   90.00
_cell.angle_beta   90.00
_cell.angle_gamma   90.00
#
_symmetry.space_group_name_H-M   'P 1'
#
loop_
_entity.id
_entity.type
_entity.pdbx_description
1 polymer ?
#
loop_
_entity_poly.entity_id
_entity_poly.type
_entity_poly.pdbx_seq_one_letter_code
_entity_poly.pdbx_strand_id
1 'polypeptide(L)'
;MLDAPLKQNVQFKIGIRHRLGEILDDMGLSRAMVLTTAEQSNAAHEIASIIGGHAAGIYSRATMHTPVDVTRDAVAHAREINADCLIAVGGGSTIGLGKAITLNTALPQIAVPTTYAGSEATPILGQTENGIKTTLIDAKVRPAAVLYDSELVTSLPISMSVTSGLNAIAHAAEGLYAREATKATRELAVNGIRAFADGLPKVVQDPQNLQAREHTLRGAWACGAVLGAVGMALHHKLCHTLGGSFNLPHAETHAIILPHAVAFNEAVAKVELAPVAQIFGDIQAGTALWTFAKSLGAPMRLADIGLLETDLERAAQIATEKPYWNPRDITKDAILNILKQAWAGHPPELT
;
A
#
# COMPACT_ATOMS: atom_id res chain seq x y z
N MET A 1 18.97 -14.28 11.05
CA MET A 1 17.85 -14.54 11.97
C MET A 1 17.09 -13.23 12.07
N LEU A 2 15.91 -13.17 11.43
CA LEU A 2 14.99 -12.06 11.68
C LEU A 2 14.39 -12.35 13.05
N ASP A 3 14.77 -11.55 14.04
CA ASP A 3 14.14 -11.57 15.35
C ASP A 3 12.62 -11.47 15.21
N ALA A 4 11.91 -12.14 16.14
CA ALA A 4 10.45 -12.21 16.14
C ALA A 4 9.86 -10.82 15.86
N PRO A 5 8.86 -10.70 14.96
CA PRO A 5 8.30 -9.39 14.62
C PRO A 5 7.80 -8.75 15.91
N LEU A 6 8.30 -7.54 16.21
CA LEU A 6 7.74 -6.71 17.28
C LEU A 6 6.22 -6.76 17.12
N LYS A 7 5.51 -7.24 18.15
CA LYS A 7 4.06 -7.41 18.10
C LYS A 7 3.44 -6.02 17.92
N GLN A 8 3.08 -5.69 16.67
CA GLN A 8 2.33 -4.50 16.35
C GLN A 8 0.94 -4.62 16.96
N ASN A 9 0.49 -3.62 17.70
CA ASN A 9 -0.87 -3.59 18.22
C ASN A 9 -1.83 -3.16 17.09
N VAL A 10 -2.58 -4.11 16.53
CA VAL A 10 -3.51 -3.86 15.42
C VAL A 10 -4.94 -4.02 15.91
N GLN A 11 -5.76 -2.99 15.74
CA GLN A 11 -7.15 -2.99 16.17
C GLN A 11 -8.06 -2.58 15.01
N PHE A 12 -9.18 -3.31 14.86
CA PHE A 12 -10.25 -3.02 13.90
C PHE A 12 -11.55 -2.79 14.68
N LYS A 13 -12.05 -1.56 14.62
CA LYS A 13 -13.32 -1.23 15.27
C LYS A 13 -13.89 0.06 14.69
N ILE A 14 -15.18 0.08 14.40
CA ILE A 14 -15.91 1.30 14.03
C ILE A 14 -15.77 2.33 15.15
N GLY A 15 -15.36 3.54 14.83
CA GLY A 15 -15.16 4.62 15.78
C GLY A 15 -13.96 4.43 16.74
N ILE A 16 -13.00 3.54 16.42
CA ILE A 16 -11.83 3.28 17.28
C ILE A 16 -11.02 4.56 17.57
N ARG A 17 -11.04 5.54 16.65
CA ARG A 17 -10.36 6.83 16.83
C ARG A 17 -10.78 7.55 18.11
N HIS A 18 -12.04 7.34 18.57
CA HIS A 18 -12.53 7.96 19.81
C HIS A 18 -11.87 7.39 21.08
N ARG A 19 -11.14 6.28 20.97
CA ARG A 19 -10.38 5.69 22.07
C ARG A 19 -8.90 6.06 22.03
N LEU A 20 -8.48 6.95 21.12
CA LEU A 20 -7.07 7.33 20.99
C LEU A 20 -6.48 7.89 22.30
N GLY A 21 -7.24 8.67 23.07
CA GLY A 21 -6.79 9.17 24.39
C GLY A 21 -6.48 8.02 25.36
N GLU A 22 -7.38 7.04 25.49
CA GLU A 22 -7.15 5.85 26.32
C GLU A 22 -5.93 5.03 25.85
N ILE A 23 -5.77 4.88 24.52
CA ILE A 23 -4.65 4.14 23.93
C ILE A 23 -3.32 4.85 24.22
N LEU A 24 -3.29 6.18 24.17
CA LEU A 24 -2.13 6.96 24.54
C LEU A 24 -1.79 6.77 26.04
N ASP A 25 -2.78 6.83 26.92
CA ASP A 25 -2.61 6.58 28.35
C ASP A 25 -2.05 5.17 28.62
N ASP A 26 -2.62 4.15 27.98
CA ASP A 26 -2.17 2.75 28.08
C ASP A 26 -0.73 2.56 27.60
N MET A 27 -0.26 3.39 26.67
CA MET A 27 1.11 3.39 26.15
C MET A 27 2.05 4.30 26.94
N GLY A 28 1.55 5.06 27.93
CA GLY A 28 2.31 6.04 28.71
C GLY A 28 2.75 7.26 27.89
N LEU A 29 1.95 7.66 26.89
CA LEU A 29 2.20 8.76 25.94
C LEU A 29 1.23 9.92 26.23
N SER A 30 1.71 11.15 26.12
CA SER A 30 0.94 12.31 26.56
C SER A 30 1.04 13.54 25.65
N ARG A 31 1.94 13.53 24.68
CA ARG A 31 2.25 14.68 23.82
C ARG A 31 2.33 14.29 22.36
N ALA A 32 1.18 13.96 21.76
CA ALA A 32 1.10 13.49 20.39
C ALA A 32 1.20 14.62 19.35
N MET A 33 2.09 14.45 18.35
CA MET A 33 2.03 15.24 17.12
C MET A 33 1.17 14.53 16.11
N VAL A 34 0.08 15.16 15.68
CA VAL A 34 -0.83 14.61 14.65
C VAL A 34 -0.32 14.96 13.27
N LEU A 35 -0.11 13.95 12.43
CA LEU A 35 0.40 14.08 11.07
C LEU A 35 -0.71 13.86 10.05
N THR A 36 -0.72 14.67 8.99
CA THR A 36 -1.62 14.50 7.84
C THR A 36 -1.09 15.22 6.60
N THR A 37 -1.78 15.10 5.46
CA THR A 37 -1.56 15.95 4.28
C THR A 37 -2.37 17.25 4.42
N ALA A 38 -2.06 18.26 3.59
CA ALA A 38 -2.79 19.52 3.60
C ALA A 38 -4.28 19.33 3.29
N GLU A 39 -4.60 18.43 2.36
CA GLU A 39 -5.96 18.12 1.93
C GLU A 39 -6.79 17.44 3.04
N GLN A 40 -6.14 16.73 3.97
CA GLN A 40 -6.78 16.02 5.07
C GLN A 40 -6.63 16.76 6.42
N SER A 41 -6.30 18.04 6.43
CA SER A 41 -6.06 18.79 7.68
C SER A 41 -7.27 18.78 8.63
N ASN A 42 -8.49 18.71 8.12
CA ASN A 42 -9.70 18.58 8.94
C ASN A 42 -9.70 17.29 9.78
N ALA A 43 -9.22 16.18 9.22
CA ALA A 43 -9.11 14.92 9.97
C ALA A 43 -8.09 15.03 11.10
N ALA A 44 -6.98 15.75 10.90
CA ALA A 44 -6.02 16.00 11.97
C ALA A 44 -6.60 16.87 13.10
N HIS A 45 -7.39 17.89 12.78
CA HIS A 45 -8.07 18.70 13.79
C HIS A 45 -9.13 17.89 14.56
N GLU A 46 -9.87 17.02 13.88
CA GLU A 46 -10.80 16.08 14.53
C GLU A 46 -10.06 15.20 15.54
N ILE A 47 -8.97 14.57 15.12
CA ILE A 47 -8.16 13.71 16.02
C ILE A 47 -7.56 14.52 17.17
N ALA A 48 -7.03 15.71 16.92
CA ALA A 48 -6.51 16.56 17.98
C ALA A 48 -7.60 16.95 19.01
N SER A 49 -8.82 17.19 18.53
CA SER A 49 -9.98 17.45 19.42
C SER A 49 -10.35 16.22 20.24
N ILE A 50 -10.33 15.02 19.62
CA ILE A 50 -10.65 13.75 20.30
C ILE A 50 -9.65 13.46 21.43
N ILE A 51 -8.34 13.65 21.18
CA ILE A 51 -7.31 13.36 22.19
C ILE A 51 -7.11 14.50 23.19
N GLY A 52 -7.70 15.67 22.95
CA GLY A 52 -7.73 16.79 23.89
C GLY A 52 -6.35 17.21 24.40
N GLY A 53 -6.11 17.10 25.70
CA GLY A 53 -4.86 17.48 26.35
C GLY A 53 -3.61 16.72 25.89
N HIS A 54 -3.76 15.58 25.22
CA HIS A 54 -2.64 14.83 24.64
C HIS A 54 -2.14 15.44 23.30
N ALA A 55 -2.89 16.36 22.67
CA ALA A 55 -2.47 16.99 21.42
C ALA A 55 -1.37 18.03 21.68
N ALA A 56 -0.14 17.72 21.32
CA ALA A 56 0.98 18.68 21.39
C ALA A 56 1.00 19.62 20.19
N GLY A 57 0.56 19.17 19.02
CA GLY A 57 0.49 19.96 17.79
C GLY A 57 0.07 19.17 16.58
N ILE A 58 -0.10 19.87 15.45
CA ILE A 58 -0.49 19.30 14.18
C ILE A 58 0.56 19.66 13.13
N TYR A 59 0.93 18.67 12.30
CA TYR A 59 1.77 18.86 11.13
C TYR A 59 1.04 18.35 9.88
N SER A 60 0.55 19.24 9.02
CA SER A 60 -0.29 18.94 7.85
C SER A 60 0.43 19.11 6.51
N ARG A 61 1.74 18.83 6.45
CA ARG A 61 2.55 18.98 5.24
C ARG A 61 3.15 17.67 4.73
N ALA A 62 2.53 16.52 5.08
CA ALA A 62 2.92 15.24 4.49
C ALA A 62 2.64 15.24 2.99
N THR A 63 3.60 14.77 2.18
CA THR A 63 3.50 14.73 0.73
C THR A 63 3.95 13.39 0.18
N MET A 64 3.59 13.11 -1.09
CA MET A 64 4.01 11.89 -1.78
C MET A 64 5.54 11.74 -1.77
N HIS A 65 6.00 10.49 -1.73
CA HIS A 65 7.41 10.10 -1.80
C HIS A 65 8.26 10.52 -0.59
N THR A 66 7.65 11.06 0.46
CA THR A 66 8.32 11.42 1.73
C THR A 66 9.65 12.18 1.49
N PRO A 67 9.61 13.42 0.98
CA PRO A 67 10.82 14.20 0.74
C PRO A 67 11.61 14.41 2.04
N VAL A 68 12.93 14.36 1.93
CA VAL A 68 13.82 14.49 3.10
C VAL A 68 13.77 15.88 3.74
N ASP A 69 13.56 16.93 2.96
CA ASP A 69 13.36 18.31 3.45
C ASP A 69 12.09 18.43 4.28
N VAL A 70 10.97 17.86 3.83
CA VAL A 70 9.72 17.79 4.61
C VAL A 70 9.92 16.99 5.90
N THR A 71 10.69 15.90 5.83
CA THR A 71 11.03 15.10 7.01
C THR A 71 11.84 15.91 8.03
N ARG A 72 12.87 16.65 7.59
CA ARG A 72 13.70 17.51 8.47
C ARG A 72 12.87 18.58 9.16
N ASP A 73 11.98 19.24 8.43
CA ASP A 73 11.07 20.25 8.97
C ASP A 73 10.09 19.63 9.99
N ALA A 74 9.50 18.46 9.69
CA ALA A 74 8.61 17.77 10.62
C ALA A 74 9.34 17.30 11.91
N VAL A 75 10.59 16.84 11.79
CA VAL A 75 11.43 16.48 12.95
C VAL A 75 11.75 17.71 13.82
N ALA A 76 12.05 18.85 13.21
CA ALA A 76 12.28 20.10 13.95
C ALA A 76 11.02 20.51 14.71
N HIS A 77 9.86 20.46 14.05
CA HIS A 77 8.58 20.78 14.69
C HIS A 77 8.24 19.82 15.84
N ALA A 78 8.45 18.50 15.68
CA ALA A 78 8.23 17.53 16.75
C ALA A 78 9.07 17.83 18.00
N ARG A 79 10.31 18.28 17.82
CA ARG A 79 11.20 18.69 18.93
C ARG A 79 10.74 19.97 19.57
N GLU A 80 10.35 20.98 18.79
CA GLU A 80 9.85 22.28 19.27
C GLU A 80 8.64 22.11 20.21
N ILE A 81 7.67 21.28 19.81
CA ILE A 81 6.47 21.01 20.61
C ILE A 81 6.69 19.95 21.69
N ASN A 82 7.91 19.42 21.85
CA ASN A 82 8.25 18.33 22.76
C ASN A 82 7.31 17.12 22.61
N ALA A 83 7.06 16.67 21.37
CA ALA A 83 6.24 15.49 21.11
C ALA A 83 6.93 14.23 21.67
N ASP A 84 6.15 13.32 22.27
CA ASP A 84 6.61 12.01 22.74
C ASP A 84 6.10 10.86 21.84
N CYS A 85 5.17 11.16 20.93
CA CYS A 85 4.66 10.22 19.94
C CYS A 85 4.08 10.92 18.71
N LEU A 86 3.75 10.11 17.70
CA LEU A 86 3.16 10.52 16.44
C LEU A 86 1.83 9.81 16.24
N ILE A 87 0.79 10.54 15.78
CA ILE A 87 -0.45 9.96 15.27
C ILE A 87 -0.55 10.30 13.79
N ALA A 88 -0.34 9.31 12.92
CA ALA A 88 -0.39 9.49 11.47
C ALA A 88 -1.78 9.16 10.94
N VAL A 89 -2.58 10.19 10.61
CA VAL A 89 -3.94 10.05 10.07
C VAL A 89 -3.90 10.28 8.56
N GLY A 90 -4.01 9.22 7.78
CA GLY A 90 -3.90 9.34 6.33
C GLY A 90 -3.48 8.07 5.61
N GLY A 91 -3.11 8.23 4.35
CA GLY A 91 -2.57 7.15 3.51
C GLY A 91 -1.06 7.02 3.59
N GLY A 92 -0.48 6.39 2.56
CA GLY A 92 0.95 6.07 2.50
C GLY A 92 1.90 7.26 2.68
N SER A 93 1.53 8.47 2.23
CA SER A 93 2.34 9.69 2.39
C SER A 93 2.47 10.10 3.85
N THR A 94 1.37 10.10 4.58
CA THR A 94 1.32 10.47 6.00
C THR A 94 2.03 9.43 6.87
N ILE A 95 1.75 8.16 6.62
CA ILE A 95 2.38 7.04 7.34
C ILE A 95 3.88 6.99 7.04
N GLY A 96 4.27 7.23 5.78
CA GLY A 96 5.67 7.34 5.38
C GLY A 96 6.42 8.45 6.10
N LEU A 97 5.81 9.64 6.22
CA LEU A 97 6.39 10.74 6.99
C LEU A 97 6.56 10.37 8.47
N GLY A 98 5.54 9.74 9.07
CA GLY A 98 5.63 9.25 10.45
C GLY A 98 6.80 8.29 10.64
N LYS A 99 6.98 7.32 9.74
CA LYS A 99 8.14 6.41 9.73
C LYS A 99 9.47 7.14 9.64
N ALA A 100 9.55 8.15 8.76
CA ALA A 100 10.76 8.95 8.60
C ALA A 100 11.10 9.76 9.85
N ILE A 101 10.08 10.30 10.54
CA ILE A 101 10.27 10.97 11.84
C ILE A 101 10.71 9.95 12.89
N THR A 102 10.06 8.78 12.98
CA THR A 102 10.44 7.70 13.91
C THR A 102 11.90 7.29 13.71
N LEU A 103 12.36 7.15 12.47
CA LEU A 103 13.75 6.81 12.15
C LEU A 103 14.74 7.82 12.75
N ASN A 104 14.39 9.11 12.74
CA ASN A 104 15.27 10.21 13.16
C ASN A 104 15.13 10.61 14.64
N THR A 105 14.07 10.16 15.31
CA THR A 105 13.74 10.62 16.68
C THR A 105 13.49 9.49 17.67
N ALA A 106 13.26 8.29 17.18
CA ALA A 106 12.75 7.12 17.92
C ALA A 106 11.36 7.32 18.54
N LEU A 107 10.60 8.36 18.18
CA LEU A 107 9.23 8.56 18.62
C LEU A 107 8.35 7.41 18.07
N PRO A 108 7.53 6.75 18.91
CA PRO A 108 6.61 5.73 18.43
C PRO A 108 5.51 6.35 17.55
N GLN A 109 5.12 5.62 16.50
CA GLN A 109 4.04 6.02 15.62
C GLN A 109 2.79 5.18 15.89
N ILE A 110 1.64 5.83 16.02
CA ILE A 110 0.31 5.24 15.94
C ILE A 110 -0.23 5.59 14.55
N ALA A 111 -0.52 4.60 13.72
CA ALA A 111 -1.09 4.82 12.40
C ALA A 111 -2.62 4.69 12.43
N VAL A 112 -3.31 5.63 11.79
CA VAL A 112 -4.76 5.64 11.58
C VAL A 112 -5.01 5.73 10.07
N PRO A 113 -5.02 4.58 9.35
CA PRO A 113 -5.07 4.57 7.90
C PRO A 113 -6.41 5.06 7.35
N THR A 114 -6.35 5.86 6.27
CA THR A 114 -7.51 6.34 5.51
C THR A 114 -7.53 5.85 4.06
N THR A 115 -6.64 4.92 3.71
CA THR A 115 -6.53 4.25 2.39
C THR A 115 -6.17 2.78 2.58
N TYR A 116 -6.15 1.99 1.51
CA TYR A 116 -5.78 0.57 1.54
C TYR A 116 -4.31 0.31 1.15
N ALA A 117 -3.43 1.30 1.27
CA ALA A 117 -2.04 1.21 0.81
C ALA A 117 -1.17 0.16 1.52
N GLY A 118 -1.48 -0.19 2.78
CA GLY A 118 -0.79 -1.23 3.55
C GLY A 118 0.58 -0.83 4.11
N SER A 119 1.03 0.42 3.92
CA SER A 119 2.32 0.91 4.42
C SER A 119 2.44 0.76 5.95
N GLU A 120 1.36 0.92 6.68
CA GLU A 120 1.27 0.82 8.14
C GLU A 120 1.65 -0.56 8.69
N ALA A 121 1.51 -1.60 7.88
CA ALA A 121 1.84 -2.97 8.27
C ALA A 121 3.31 -3.35 8.00
N THR A 122 4.10 -2.46 7.38
CA THR A 122 5.44 -2.76 6.89
C THR A 122 6.56 -2.09 7.71
N PRO A 123 7.77 -2.67 7.77
CA PRO A 123 8.98 -2.01 8.23
C PRO A 123 9.70 -1.24 7.10
N ILE A 124 9.01 -0.92 6.01
CA ILE A 124 9.58 -0.33 4.80
C ILE A 124 9.34 1.18 4.82
N LEU A 125 10.40 1.96 4.58
CA LEU A 125 10.36 3.40 4.40
C LEU A 125 10.96 3.77 3.03
N GLY A 126 10.18 4.45 2.19
CA GLY A 126 10.67 5.09 0.98
C GLY A 126 10.84 6.59 1.20
N GLN A 127 11.99 7.15 0.86
CA GLN A 127 12.25 8.59 0.90
C GLN A 127 12.83 9.08 -0.41
N THR A 128 12.62 10.36 -0.71
CA THR A 128 13.21 11.00 -1.90
C THR A 128 14.07 12.19 -1.49
N GLU A 129 15.32 12.19 -1.94
CA GLU A 129 16.25 13.31 -1.78
C GLU A 129 16.86 13.65 -3.15
N ASN A 130 16.82 14.93 -3.54
CA ASN A 130 17.34 15.41 -4.84
C ASN A 130 16.80 14.62 -6.05
N GLY A 131 15.51 14.25 -6.02
CA GLY A 131 14.87 13.45 -7.07
C GLY A 131 15.22 11.96 -7.07
N ILE A 132 16.09 11.51 -6.15
CA ILE A 132 16.47 10.09 -6.04
C ILE A 132 15.65 9.44 -4.92
N LYS A 133 14.87 8.42 -5.28
CA LYS A 133 14.11 7.60 -4.34
C LYS A 133 14.98 6.49 -3.77
N THR A 134 15.06 6.42 -2.45
CA THR A 134 15.72 5.34 -1.70
C THR A 134 14.70 4.58 -0.88
N THR A 135 14.95 3.30 -0.64
CA THR A 135 14.10 2.46 0.21
C THR A 135 14.95 1.83 1.30
N LEU A 136 14.46 1.92 2.54
CA LEU A 136 15.06 1.33 3.73
C LEU A 136 14.10 0.32 4.34
N ILE A 137 14.64 -0.78 4.86
CA ILE A 137 13.91 -1.75 5.67
C ILE A 137 14.52 -1.72 7.08
N ASP A 138 13.74 -1.27 8.06
CA ASP A 138 14.16 -1.23 9.46
C ASP A 138 12.95 -1.50 10.36
N ALA A 139 13.07 -2.46 11.26
CA ALA A 139 12.00 -2.80 12.20
C ALA A 139 11.54 -1.61 13.06
N LYS A 140 12.43 -0.64 13.31
CA LYS A 140 12.16 0.57 14.11
C LYS A 140 11.10 1.46 13.49
N VAL A 141 10.99 1.52 12.16
CA VAL A 141 10.02 2.39 11.49
C VAL A 141 8.63 1.77 11.39
N ARG A 142 8.43 0.52 11.82
CA ARG A 142 7.10 -0.08 11.87
C ARG A 142 6.28 0.65 12.93
N PRO A 143 5.05 1.12 12.61
CA PRO A 143 4.17 1.72 13.59
C PRO A 143 3.94 0.83 14.80
N ALA A 144 3.99 1.39 16.00
CA ALA A 144 3.79 0.65 17.25
C ALA A 144 2.33 0.17 17.39
N ALA A 145 1.38 0.97 16.91
CA ALA A 145 -0.03 0.60 16.84
C ALA A 145 -0.62 1.00 15.49
N VAL A 146 -1.64 0.25 15.05
CA VAL A 146 -2.47 0.57 13.88
C VAL A 146 -3.93 0.47 14.26
N LEU A 147 -4.67 1.53 14.06
CA LEU A 147 -6.09 1.63 14.40
C LEU A 147 -6.90 1.79 13.10
N TYR A 148 -7.55 0.72 12.71
CA TYR A 148 -8.41 0.70 11.53
C TYR A 148 -9.84 1.09 11.90
N ASP A 149 -10.25 2.28 11.47
CA ASP A 149 -11.60 2.83 11.66
C ASP A 149 -12.32 2.90 10.32
N SER A 150 -13.33 2.07 10.13
CA SER A 150 -14.05 2.02 8.86
C SER A 150 -14.84 3.31 8.56
N GLU A 151 -15.15 4.14 9.53
CA GLU A 151 -15.78 5.45 9.30
C GLU A 151 -14.85 6.41 8.55
N LEU A 152 -13.53 6.35 8.81
CA LEU A 152 -12.56 7.23 8.17
C LEU A 152 -12.32 6.93 6.69
N VAL A 153 -12.68 5.76 6.22
CA VAL A 153 -12.56 5.38 4.80
C VAL A 153 -13.87 5.50 4.02
N THR A 154 -14.98 5.91 4.65
CA THR A 154 -16.24 6.16 3.93
C THR A 154 -16.15 7.34 2.96
N SER A 155 -15.30 8.31 3.25
CA SER A 155 -15.00 9.46 2.38
C SER A 155 -13.99 9.16 1.27
N LEU A 156 -13.34 7.99 1.30
CA LEU A 156 -12.39 7.60 0.25
C LEU A 156 -13.14 7.39 -1.06
N PRO A 157 -12.81 8.14 -2.14
CA PRO A 157 -13.46 8.00 -3.44
C PRO A 157 -13.46 6.55 -3.93
N ILE A 158 -14.51 6.14 -4.64
CA ILE A 158 -14.65 4.77 -5.16
C ILE A 158 -13.45 4.43 -6.04
N SER A 159 -13.02 5.31 -6.95
CA SER A 159 -11.86 5.09 -7.80
C SER A 159 -10.58 4.80 -7.00
N MET A 160 -10.32 5.59 -5.95
CA MET A 160 -9.19 5.36 -5.05
C MET A 160 -9.35 4.10 -4.19
N SER A 161 -10.57 3.77 -3.78
CA SER A 161 -10.86 2.51 -3.07
C SER A 161 -10.51 1.30 -3.94
N VAL A 162 -10.91 1.33 -5.22
CA VAL A 162 -10.63 0.26 -6.18
C VAL A 162 -9.13 0.16 -6.49
N THR A 163 -8.49 1.26 -6.88
CA THR A 163 -7.08 1.24 -7.29
C THR A 163 -6.13 0.91 -6.13
N SER A 164 -6.37 1.47 -4.92
CA SER A 164 -5.54 1.12 -3.75
C SER A 164 -5.80 -0.31 -3.26
N GLY A 165 -7.02 -0.83 -3.40
CA GLY A 165 -7.34 -2.23 -3.10
C GLY A 165 -6.66 -3.20 -4.07
N LEU A 166 -6.66 -2.91 -5.37
CA LEU A 166 -5.94 -3.70 -6.38
C LEU A 166 -4.41 -3.65 -6.15
N ASN A 167 -3.87 -2.49 -5.77
CA ASN A 167 -2.47 -2.38 -5.35
C ASN A 167 -2.18 -3.29 -4.14
N ALA A 168 -3.05 -3.32 -3.14
CA ALA A 168 -2.88 -4.21 -2.00
C ALA A 168 -2.97 -5.70 -2.41
N ILE A 169 -3.89 -6.06 -3.29
CA ILE A 169 -3.97 -7.43 -3.86
C ILE A 169 -2.64 -7.80 -4.55
N ALA A 170 -1.98 -6.86 -5.23
CA ALA A 170 -0.70 -7.12 -5.88
C ALA A 170 0.40 -7.52 -4.89
N HIS A 171 0.44 -6.90 -3.70
CA HIS A 171 1.37 -7.32 -2.63
C HIS A 171 1.16 -8.78 -2.25
N ALA A 172 -0.09 -9.18 -2.07
CA ALA A 172 -0.44 -10.53 -1.69
C ALA A 172 -0.19 -11.53 -2.83
N ALA A 173 -0.54 -11.18 -4.08
CA ALA A 173 -0.33 -12.04 -5.24
C ALA A 173 1.17 -12.35 -5.45
N GLU A 174 2.05 -11.33 -5.38
CA GLU A 174 3.49 -11.57 -5.43
C GLU A 174 4.00 -12.35 -4.20
N GLY A 175 3.39 -12.10 -3.04
CA GLY A 175 3.71 -12.80 -1.82
C GLY A 175 3.44 -14.31 -1.84
N LEU A 176 2.51 -14.78 -2.68
CA LEU A 176 2.19 -16.21 -2.81
C LEU A 176 3.38 -17.01 -3.38
N TYR A 177 4.12 -16.45 -4.34
CA TYR A 177 5.25 -17.09 -4.98
C TYR A 177 6.63 -16.52 -4.59
N ALA A 178 6.68 -15.58 -3.64
CA ALA A 178 7.95 -15.01 -3.18
C ALA A 178 8.89 -16.09 -2.63
N ARG A 179 10.21 -15.88 -2.75
CA ARG A 179 11.22 -16.81 -2.20
C ARG A 179 11.08 -17.05 -0.71
N GLU A 180 10.78 -15.99 0.01
CA GLU A 180 10.65 -15.96 1.46
C GLU A 180 9.26 -16.41 1.92
N ALA A 181 8.38 -16.81 0.98
CA ALA A 181 7.03 -17.20 1.30
C ALA A 181 6.99 -18.42 2.22
N THR A 182 6.33 -18.28 3.34
CA THR A 182 6.03 -19.35 4.30
C THR A 182 4.57 -19.75 4.18
N LYS A 183 4.18 -20.88 4.81
CA LYS A 183 2.76 -21.25 4.90
C LYS A 183 1.93 -20.12 5.51
N ALA A 184 2.41 -19.49 6.58
CA ALA A 184 1.70 -18.41 7.26
C ALA A 184 1.53 -17.17 6.37
N THR A 185 2.57 -16.76 5.63
CA THR A 185 2.47 -15.60 4.71
C THR A 185 1.55 -15.89 3.53
N ARG A 186 1.52 -17.13 3.01
CA ARG A 186 0.59 -17.53 1.95
C ARG A 186 -0.86 -17.54 2.44
N GLU A 187 -1.13 -18.08 3.62
CA GLU A 187 -2.46 -18.04 4.24
C GLU A 187 -2.94 -16.60 4.45
N LEU A 188 -2.05 -15.72 4.92
CA LEU A 188 -2.34 -14.31 5.09
C LEU A 188 -2.63 -13.62 3.76
N ALA A 189 -1.86 -13.91 2.70
CA ALA A 189 -2.06 -13.41 1.35
C ALA A 189 -3.44 -13.82 0.80
N VAL A 190 -3.80 -15.09 0.91
CA VAL A 190 -5.11 -15.62 0.47
C VAL A 190 -6.25 -14.94 1.22
N ASN A 191 -6.12 -14.76 2.55
CA ASN A 191 -7.13 -14.09 3.36
C ASN A 191 -7.28 -12.61 2.98
N GLY A 192 -6.17 -11.91 2.70
CA GLY A 192 -6.18 -10.54 2.24
C GLY A 192 -6.86 -10.37 0.89
N ILE A 193 -6.54 -11.22 -0.09
CA ILE A 193 -7.17 -11.21 -1.42
C ILE A 193 -8.68 -11.48 -1.29
N ARG A 194 -9.07 -12.48 -0.49
CA ARG A 194 -10.50 -12.82 -0.26
C ARG A 194 -11.26 -11.66 0.36
N ALA A 195 -10.67 -10.99 1.34
CA ALA A 195 -11.30 -9.84 1.98
C ALA A 195 -11.58 -8.69 0.99
N PHE A 196 -10.68 -8.46 0.03
CA PHE A 196 -10.92 -7.50 -1.04
C PHE A 196 -11.93 -8.00 -2.09
N ALA A 197 -11.89 -9.28 -2.45
CA ALA A 197 -12.85 -9.88 -3.37
C ALA A 197 -14.30 -9.75 -2.85
N ASP A 198 -14.47 -9.95 -1.55
CA ASP A 198 -15.78 -9.84 -0.89
C ASP A 198 -16.19 -8.40 -0.60
N GLY A 199 -15.22 -7.53 -0.27
CA GLY A 199 -15.47 -6.18 0.22
C GLY A 199 -15.58 -5.13 -0.88
N LEU A 200 -14.66 -5.10 -1.87
CA LEU A 200 -14.62 -4.04 -2.89
C LEU A 200 -15.91 -3.92 -3.71
N PRO A 201 -16.54 -5.01 -4.19
CA PRO A 201 -17.82 -4.88 -4.91
C PRO A 201 -18.92 -4.21 -4.07
N LYS A 202 -18.97 -4.51 -2.78
CA LYS A 202 -19.94 -3.92 -1.85
C LYS A 202 -19.63 -2.44 -1.58
N VAL A 203 -18.34 -2.07 -1.49
CA VAL A 203 -17.92 -0.66 -1.36
C VAL A 203 -18.26 0.13 -2.63
N VAL A 204 -18.13 -0.46 -3.82
CA VAL A 204 -18.52 0.17 -5.08
C VAL A 204 -20.03 0.39 -5.13
N GLN A 205 -20.81 -0.60 -4.68
CA GLN A 205 -22.28 -0.54 -4.63
C GLN A 205 -22.79 0.45 -3.58
N ASP A 206 -22.19 0.45 -2.38
CA ASP A 206 -22.55 1.32 -1.25
C ASP A 206 -21.26 1.79 -0.54
N PRO A 207 -20.74 2.99 -0.86
CA PRO A 207 -19.54 3.54 -0.26
C PRO A 207 -19.64 3.80 1.25
N GLN A 208 -20.84 3.86 1.79
CA GLN A 208 -21.10 4.09 3.23
C GLN A 208 -21.21 2.79 4.02
N ASN A 209 -21.13 1.64 3.39
CA ASN A 209 -21.22 0.34 4.05
C ASN A 209 -20.01 0.06 4.94
N LEU A 210 -20.16 0.32 6.24
CA LEU A 210 -19.07 0.20 7.24
C LEU A 210 -18.53 -1.22 7.35
N GLN A 211 -19.36 -2.26 7.17
CA GLN A 211 -18.90 -3.65 7.22
C GLN A 211 -18.03 -3.99 6.00
N ALA A 212 -18.44 -3.54 4.80
CA ALA A 212 -17.63 -3.70 3.60
C ALA A 212 -16.29 -2.95 3.71
N ARG A 213 -16.33 -1.73 4.27
CA ARG A 213 -15.13 -0.93 4.56
C ARG A 213 -14.20 -1.62 5.57
N GLU A 214 -14.75 -2.21 6.63
CA GLU A 214 -13.95 -2.99 7.59
C GLU A 214 -13.32 -4.21 6.93
N HIS A 215 -14.05 -4.94 6.08
CA HIS A 215 -13.50 -6.07 5.32
C HIS A 215 -12.33 -5.64 4.44
N THR A 216 -12.45 -4.54 3.69
CA THR A 216 -11.34 -4.03 2.86
C THR A 216 -10.15 -3.54 3.69
N LEU A 217 -10.37 -2.96 4.87
CA LEU A 217 -9.27 -2.59 5.79
C LEU A 217 -8.53 -3.82 6.33
N ARG A 218 -9.24 -4.90 6.64
CA ARG A 218 -8.62 -6.21 7.02
C ARG A 218 -7.81 -6.77 5.87
N GLY A 219 -8.31 -6.66 4.65
CA GLY A 219 -7.58 -7.00 3.43
C GLY A 219 -6.30 -6.16 3.27
N ALA A 220 -6.40 -4.86 3.47
CA ALA A 220 -5.26 -3.93 3.38
C ALA A 220 -4.16 -4.28 4.38
N TRP A 221 -4.53 -4.54 5.64
CA TRP A 221 -3.58 -4.98 6.65
C TRP A 221 -2.91 -6.30 6.27
N ALA A 222 -3.68 -7.31 5.87
CA ALA A 222 -3.16 -8.63 5.55
C ALA A 222 -2.18 -8.57 4.36
N CYS A 223 -2.56 -7.88 3.27
CA CYS A 223 -1.71 -7.69 2.10
C CYS A 223 -0.47 -6.85 2.43
N GLY A 224 -0.61 -5.80 3.24
CA GLY A 224 0.51 -4.99 3.72
C GLY A 224 1.47 -5.78 4.60
N ALA A 225 0.96 -6.64 5.49
CA ALA A 225 1.80 -7.52 6.31
C ALA A 225 2.58 -8.54 5.45
N VAL A 226 1.99 -9.04 4.37
CA VAL A 226 2.70 -9.86 3.38
C VAL A 226 3.81 -9.06 2.71
N LEU A 227 3.54 -7.84 2.24
CA LEU A 227 4.56 -6.94 1.67
C LEU A 227 5.74 -6.72 2.63
N GLY A 228 5.45 -6.58 3.92
CA GLY A 228 6.48 -6.38 4.95
C GLY A 228 7.28 -7.64 5.31
N ALA A 229 6.85 -8.82 4.87
CA ALA A 229 7.42 -10.11 5.23
C ALA A 229 8.23 -10.78 4.13
N VAL A 230 8.00 -10.42 2.85
CA VAL A 230 8.61 -11.09 1.69
C VAL A 230 9.10 -10.08 0.66
N GLY A 231 9.98 -10.53 -0.24
CA GLY A 231 10.44 -9.74 -1.38
C GLY A 231 9.37 -9.63 -2.48
N MET A 232 9.38 -8.50 -3.20
CA MET A 232 8.54 -8.28 -4.37
C MET A 232 9.29 -8.61 -5.68
N ALA A 233 8.55 -8.81 -6.76
CA ALA A 233 9.07 -9.32 -8.03
C ALA A 233 8.67 -8.42 -9.21
N LEU A 234 8.29 -9.04 -10.34
CA LEU A 234 8.00 -8.39 -11.62
C LEU A 234 6.97 -7.25 -11.53
N HIS A 235 5.84 -7.49 -10.86
CA HIS A 235 4.77 -6.49 -10.78
C HIS A 235 5.28 -5.17 -10.20
N HIS A 236 5.91 -5.23 -9.01
CA HIS A 236 6.44 -4.04 -8.36
C HIS A 236 7.58 -3.41 -9.13
N LYS A 237 8.45 -4.23 -9.76
CA LYS A 237 9.51 -3.70 -10.61
C LYS A 237 8.97 -2.89 -11.78
N LEU A 238 7.93 -3.37 -12.46
CA LEU A 238 7.28 -2.64 -13.56
C LEU A 238 6.62 -1.34 -13.05
N CYS A 239 5.85 -1.42 -11.96
CA CYS A 239 5.18 -0.24 -11.40
C CYS A 239 6.19 0.83 -10.93
N HIS A 240 7.30 0.43 -10.31
CA HIS A 240 8.36 1.36 -9.93
C HIS A 240 9.08 1.97 -11.14
N THR A 241 9.27 1.20 -12.21
CA THR A 241 9.84 1.71 -13.47
C THR A 241 8.91 2.74 -14.11
N LEU A 242 7.61 2.41 -14.23
CA LEU A 242 6.62 3.28 -14.84
C LEU A 242 6.37 4.55 -14.01
N GLY A 243 6.24 4.42 -12.69
CA GLY A 243 6.09 5.57 -11.81
C GLY A 243 7.35 6.45 -11.73
N GLY A 244 8.53 5.83 -11.62
CA GLY A 244 9.77 6.56 -11.43
C GLY A 244 10.36 7.20 -12.69
N SER A 245 10.20 6.57 -13.86
CA SER A 245 10.78 7.05 -15.12
C SER A 245 9.80 7.76 -16.05
N PHE A 246 8.49 7.54 -15.87
CA PHE A 246 7.44 8.08 -16.73
C PHE A 246 6.37 8.85 -15.93
N ASN A 247 6.59 9.00 -14.61
CA ASN A 247 5.71 9.76 -13.71
C ASN A 247 4.23 9.32 -13.75
N LEU A 248 3.97 8.02 -13.96
CA LEU A 248 2.61 7.51 -13.93
C LEU A 248 2.04 7.47 -12.51
N PRO A 249 0.73 7.67 -12.33
CA PRO A 249 0.08 7.61 -11.02
C PRO A 249 0.19 6.20 -10.44
N HIS A 250 0.60 6.12 -9.17
CA HIS A 250 1.04 4.88 -8.52
C HIS A 250 -0.06 3.80 -8.46
N ALA A 251 -1.21 4.13 -7.87
CA ALA A 251 -2.26 3.14 -7.62
C ALA A 251 -2.91 2.64 -8.93
N GLU A 252 -3.12 3.52 -9.89
CA GLU A 252 -3.66 3.20 -11.21
C GLU A 252 -2.70 2.30 -12.00
N THR A 253 -1.40 2.61 -11.95
CA THR A 253 -0.35 1.79 -12.57
C THR A 253 -0.35 0.38 -12.00
N HIS A 254 -0.43 0.25 -10.67
CA HIS A 254 -0.52 -1.05 -10.00
C HIS A 254 -1.77 -1.82 -10.41
N ALA A 255 -2.92 -1.16 -10.48
CA ALA A 255 -4.18 -1.80 -10.88
C ALA A 255 -4.13 -2.36 -12.31
N ILE A 256 -3.54 -1.62 -13.25
CA ILE A 256 -3.42 -2.03 -14.66
C ILE A 256 -2.40 -3.16 -14.83
N ILE A 257 -1.23 -3.06 -14.21
CA ILE A 257 -0.13 -4.04 -14.38
C ILE A 257 -0.41 -5.36 -13.66
N LEU A 258 -1.20 -5.37 -12.59
CA LEU A 258 -1.46 -6.55 -11.75
C LEU A 258 -1.86 -7.80 -12.55
N PRO A 259 -2.93 -7.79 -13.37
CA PRO A 259 -3.36 -8.99 -14.08
C PRO A 259 -2.32 -9.52 -15.07
N HIS A 260 -1.57 -8.64 -15.72
CA HIS A 260 -0.56 -8.99 -16.71
C HIS A 260 0.68 -9.63 -16.06
N ALA A 261 1.18 -9.06 -14.97
CA ALA A 261 2.32 -9.61 -14.23
C ALA A 261 1.98 -10.98 -13.60
N VAL A 262 0.75 -11.13 -13.09
CA VAL A 262 0.26 -12.39 -12.54
C VAL A 262 0.15 -13.44 -13.64
N ALA A 263 -0.45 -13.12 -14.80
CA ALA A 263 -0.56 -14.05 -15.93
C ALA A 263 0.82 -14.51 -16.43
N PHE A 264 1.79 -13.60 -16.51
CA PHE A 264 3.15 -13.93 -16.90
C PHE A 264 3.79 -14.95 -15.96
N ASN A 265 3.67 -14.75 -14.65
CA ASN A 265 4.27 -15.63 -13.66
C ASN A 265 3.46 -16.92 -13.43
N GLU A 266 2.18 -16.96 -13.78
CA GLU A 266 1.31 -18.12 -13.64
C GLU A 266 1.82 -19.33 -14.45
N ALA A 267 2.55 -19.10 -15.54
CA ALA A 267 3.16 -20.17 -16.33
C ALA A 267 4.10 -21.08 -15.51
N VAL A 268 4.74 -20.55 -14.46
CA VAL A 268 5.69 -21.28 -13.60
C VAL A 268 5.27 -21.34 -12.13
N ALA A 269 4.33 -20.51 -11.70
CA ALA A 269 3.83 -20.43 -10.32
C ALA A 269 2.32 -20.76 -10.24
N LYS A 270 1.86 -21.68 -11.08
CA LYS A 270 0.43 -22.05 -11.20
C LYS A 270 -0.16 -22.56 -9.89
N VAL A 271 0.61 -23.35 -9.13
CA VAL A 271 0.15 -23.92 -7.85
C VAL A 271 -0.03 -22.82 -6.81
N GLU A 272 0.93 -21.91 -6.72
CA GLU A 272 0.92 -20.80 -5.78
C GLU A 272 -0.18 -19.79 -6.09
N LEU A 273 -0.48 -19.58 -7.36
CA LEU A 273 -1.50 -18.63 -7.84
C LEU A 273 -2.91 -19.25 -7.97
N ALA A 274 -3.05 -20.57 -7.88
CA ALA A 274 -4.36 -21.24 -7.94
C ALA A 274 -5.40 -20.67 -6.94
N PRO A 275 -5.04 -20.29 -5.68
CA PRO A 275 -6.01 -19.67 -4.79
C PRO A 275 -6.58 -18.34 -5.31
N VAL A 276 -5.80 -17.57 -6.08
CA VAL A 276 -6.28 -16.31 -6.70
C VAL A 276 -7.37 -16.61 -7.72
N ALA A 277 -7.10 -17.53 -8.65
CA ALA A 277 -8.09 -17.96 -9.64
C ALA A 277 -9.39 -18.47 -8.97
N GLN A 278 -9.27 -19.30 -7.95
CA GLN A 278 -10.40 -19.86 -7.20
C GLN A 278 -11.23 -18.78 -6.49
N ILE A 279 -10.61 -17.77 -5.88
CA ILE A 279 -11.32 -16.69 -5.19
C ILE A 279 -12.22 -15.92 -6.15
N PHE A 280 -11.74 -15.67 -7.36
CA PHE A 280 -12.49 -14.90 -8.37
C PHE A 280 -13.31 -15.77 -9.34
N GLY A 281 -13.33 -17.10 -9.15
CA GLY A 281 -14.17 -18.01 -9.90
C GLY A 281 -13.69 -18.29 -11.33
N ASP A 282 -12.39 -18.31 -11.56
CA ASP A 282 -11.76 -18.60 -12.85
C ASP A 282 -10.75 -19.75 -12.71
N ILE A 283 -10.19 -20.20 -13.83
CA ILE A 283 -9.11 -21.21 -13.89
C ILE A 283 -7.72 -20.57 -14.04
N GLN A 284 -7.66 -19.28 -14.35
CA GLN A 284 -6.47 -18.49 -14.61
C GLN A 284 -6.44 -17.23 -13.73
N ALA A 285 -5.42 -17.10 -12.90
CA ALA A 285 -5.32 -16.02 -11.94
C ALA A 285 -5.22 -14.63 -12.60
N GLY A 286 -4.44 -14.52 -13.68
CA GLY A 286 -4.31 -13.26 -14.43
C GLY A 286 -5.63 -12.81 -15.04
N THR A 287 -6.36 -13.70 -15.73
CA THR A 287 -7.68 -13.42 -16.32
C THR A 287 -8.72 -13.08 -15.26
N ALA A 288 -8.71 -13.80 -14.14
CA ALA A 288 -9.57 -13.57 -12.99
C ALA A 288 -9.42 -12.15 -12.44
N LEU A 289 -8.18 -11.71 -12.21
CA LEU A 289 -7.87 -10.37 -11.74
C LEU A 289 -8.24 -9.28 -12.74
N TRP A 290 -8.02 -9.51 -14.04
CA TRP A 290 -8.43 -8.57 -15.08
C TRP A 290 -9.95 -8.37 -15.12
N THR A 291 -10.70 -9.48 -15.08
CA THR A 291 -12.16 -9.47 -15.07
C THR A 291 -12.69 -8.77 -13.81
N PHE A 292 -12.08 -9.05 -12.65
CA PHE A 292 -12.43 -8.41 -11.39
C PHE A 292 -12.15 -6.90 -11.41
N ALA A 293 -10.96 -6.48 -11.83
CA ALA A 293 -10.61 -5.06 -11.94
C ALA A 293 -11.59 -4.32 -12.89
N LYS A 294 -11.89 -4.92 -14.05
CA LYS A 294 -12.85 -4.37 -15.00
C LYS A 294 -14.26 -4.23 -14.42
N SER A 295 -14.73 -5.23 -13.65
CA SER A 295 -16.06 -5.21 -13.03
C SER A 295 -16.22 -4.11 -11.98
N LEU A 296 -15.12 -3.69 -11.36
CA LEU A 296 -15.06 -2.59 -10.40
C LEU A 296 -14.89 -1.20 -11.03
N GLY A 297 -14.78 -1.12 -12.37
CA GLY A 297 -14.52 0.15 -13.06
C GLY A 297 -13.08 0.68 -12.88
N ALA A 298 -12.12 -0.20 -12.61
CA ALA A 298 -10.70 0.16 -12.54
C ALA A 298 -10.19 0.69 -13.89
N PRO A 299 -9.14 1.54 -13.92
CA PRO A 299 -8.44 1.87 -15.16
C PRO A 299 -7.83 0.60 -15.76
N MET A 300 -7.98 0.42 -17.07
CA MET A 300 -7.55 -0.80 -17.76
C MET A 300 -6.41 -0.57 -18.76
N ARG A 301 -6.01 0.70 -19.00
CA ARG A 301 -5.05 1.06 -20.05
C ARG A 301 -3.99 2.01 -19.54
N LEU A 302 -2.71 1.68 -19.74
CA LEU A 302 -1.61 2.61 -19.44
C LEU A 302 -1.66 3.87 -20.34
N ALA A 303 -2.23 3.76 -21.56
CA ALA A 303 -2.45 4.90 -22.44
C ALA A 303 -3.33 5.97 -21.78
N ASP A 304 -4.36 5.58 -21.04
CA ASP A 304 -5.34 6.48 -20.42
C ASP A 304 -4.76 7.22 -19.20
N ILE A 305 -3.65 6.73 -18.65
CA ILE A 305 -2.95 7.34 -17.51
C ILE A 305 -1.62 8.01 -17.91
N GLY A 306 -1.38 8.21 -19.21
CA GLY A 306 -0.34 9.08 -19.73
C GLY A 306 0.92 8.40 -20.28
N LEU A 307 0.98 7.06 -20.37
CA LEU A 307 2.10 6.39 -21.04
C LEU A 307 1.96 6.50 -22.56
N LEU A 308 2.97 7.02 -23.23
CA LEU A 308 3.00 7.09 -24.69
C LEU A 308 3.40 5.72 -25.28
N GLU A 309 2.86 5.38 -26.44
CA GLU A 309 3.24 4.14 -27.14
C GLU A 309 4.74 4.11 -27.46
N THR A 310 5.30 5.27 -27.82
CA THR A 310 6.73 5.45 -28.09
C THR A 310 7.65 5.17 -26.89
N ASP A 311 7.11 5.15 -25.67
CA ASP A 311 7.86 4.92 -24.44
C ASP A 311 7.93 3.43 -24.06
N LEU A 312 7.15 2.55 -24.68
CA LEU A 312 7.06 1.12 -24.31
C LEU A 312 8.41 0.40 -24.42
N GLU A 313 9.14 0.61 -25.50
CA GLU A 313 10.48 0.03 -25.70
C GLU A 313 11.47 0.49 -24.62
N ARG A 314 11.46 1.79 -24.30
CA ARG A 314 12.30 2.37 -23.25
C ARG A 314 11.92 1.85 -21.87
N ALA A 315 10.63 1.72 -21.58
CA ALA A 315 10.14 1.17 -20.32
C ALA A 315 10.58 -0.30 -20.15
N ALA A 316 10.45 -1.13 -21.20
CA ALA A 316 10.91 -2.51 -21.19
C ALA A 316 12.43 -2.60 -20.96
N GLN A 317 13.22 -1.74 -21.62
CA GLN A 317 14.66 -1.67 -21.45
C GLN A 317 15.03 -1.35 -19.99
N ILE A 318 14.48 -0.28 -19.40
CA ILE A 318 14.77 0.14 -18.01
C ILE A 318 14.36 -0.95 -17.01
N ALA A 319 13.22 -1.62 -17.23
CA ALA A 319 12.74 -2.68 -16.34
C ALA A 319 13.67 -3.90 -16.30
N THR A 320 14.51 -4.09 -17.33
CA THR A 320 15.44 -5.23 -17.45
C THR A 320 16.91 -4.89 -17.19
N GLU A 321 17.28 -3.60 -17.05
CA GLU A 321 18.68 -3.18 -16.86
C GLU A 321 19.33 -3.70 -15.57
N LYS A 322 18.57 -3.76 -14.48
CA LYS A 322 19.07 -4.22 -13.18
C LYS A 322 18.41 -5.55 -12.82
N PRO A 323 19.21 -6.63 -12.65
CA PRO A 323 18.68 -7.92 -12.26
C PRO A 323 17.86 -7.85 -10.96
N TYR A 324 16.76 -8.56 -10.94
CA TYR A 324 15.93 -8.78 -9.75
C TYR A 324 15.33 -10.19 -9.83
N TRP A 325 14.96 -10.70 -8.67
CA TRP A 325 14.37 -12.01 -8.64
C TRP A 325 12.94 -12.00 -9.19
N ASN A 326 12.61 -13.01 -9.97
CA ASN A 326 11.26 -13.35 -10.39
C ASN A 326 11.18 -14.87 -10.60
N PRO A 327 10.05 -15.55 -10.37
CA PRO A 327 9.97 -17.00 -10.54
C PRO A 327 10.17 -17.43 -12.01
N ARG A 328 9.79 -16.60 -12.97
CA ARG A 328 9.98 -16.79 -14.41
C ARG A 328 11.07 -15.87 -14.93
N ASP A 329 11.90 -16.38 -15.85
CA ASP A 329 12.94 -15.59 -16.49
C ASP A 329 12.38 -14.36 -17.22
N ILE A 330 13.05 -13.23 -17.04
CA ILE A 330 12.65 -11.95 -17.58
C ILE A 330 13.52 -11.59 -18.77
N THR A 331 12.86 -11.38 -19.91
CA THR A 331 13.49 -10.84 -21.12
C THR A 331 12.87 -9.51 -21.51
N LYS A 332 13.60 -8.66 -22.23
CA LYS A 332 13.06 -7.39 -22.73
C LYS A 332 11.81 -7.59 -23.58
N ASP A 333 11.80 -8.62 -24.45
CA ASP A 333 10.67 -8.90 -25.35
C ASP A 333 9.43 -9.32 -24.56
N ALA A 334 9.59 -10.15 -23.51
CA ALA A 334 8.49 -10.53 -22.65
C ALA A 334 7.91 -9.30 -21.91
N ILE A 335 8.74 -8.43 -21.37
CA ILE A 335 8.30 -7.19 -20.74
C ILE A 335 7.61 -6.26 -21.74
N LEU A 336 8.15 -6.10 -22.92
CA LEU A 336 7.54 -5.30 -23.98
C LEU A 336 6.15 -5.81 -24.37
N ASN A 337 5.98 -7.14 -24.46
CA ASN A 337 4.66 -7.74 -24.73
C ASN A 337 3.66 -7.43 -23.59
N ILE A 338 4.05 -7.61 -22.32
CA ILE A 338 3.24 -7.23 -21.17
C ILE A 338 2.82 -5.75 -21.25
N LEU A 339 3.77 -4.86 -21.52
CA LEU A 339 3.50 -3.42 -21.59
C LEU A 339 2.59 -3.05 -22.76
N LYS A 340 2.72 -3.69 -23.93
CA LYS A 340 1.83 -3.47 -25.08
C LYS A 340 0.39 -3.86 -24.77
N GLN A 341 0.18 -5.02 -24.14
CA GLN A 341 -1.16 -5.47 -23.74
C GLN A 341 -1.79 -4.54 -22.70
N ALA A 342 -1.03 -4.19 -21.65
CA ALA A 342 -1.46 -3.26 -20.61
C ALA A 342 -1.71 -1.84 -21.17
N TRP A 343 -0.92 -1.41 -22.15
CA TRP A 343 -1.09 -0.11 -22.79
C TRP A 343 -2.39 -0.04 -23.60
N ALA A 344 -2.68 -1.10 -24.37
CA ALA A 344 -3.88 -1.20 -25.19
C ALA A 344 -5.15 -1.56 -24.38
N GLY A 345 -5.01 -2.06 -23.14
CA GLY A 345 -6.12 -2.52 -22.30
C GLY A 345 -6.67 -3.88 -22.72
N HIS A 346 -5.86 -4.69 -23.37
CA HIS A 346 -6.23 -6.05 -23.72
C HIS A 346 -6.20 -6.94 -22.47
N PRO A 347 -6.98 -8.04 -22.41
CA PRO A 347 -6.83 -9.03 -21.37
C PRO A 347 -5.42 -9.65 -21.41
N PRO A 348 -4.87 -10.10 -20.26
CA PRO A 348 -3.56 -10.70 -20.23
C PRO A 348 -3.52 -12.00 -21.04
N GLU A 349 -2.46 -12.21 -21.81
CA GLU A 349 -2.20 -13.48 -22.49
C GLU A 349 -1.38 -14.40 -21.60
N LEU A 350 -1.73 -15.68 -21.60
CA LEU A 350 -0.87 -16.74 -21.07
C LEU A 350 0.17 -17.08 -22.16
N THR A 351 1.36 -16.55 -22.03
CA THR A 351 2.47 -16.82 -22.96
C THR A 351 3.44 -17.84 -22.38
#